data_7874bf492eaf295803de0ae2519eea4c
#
_entry.id   7874bf492eaf295803de0ae2519eea4c
#
_cell.length_a   1.000
_cell.length_b   1.000
_cell.length_c   1.000
_cell.angle_alpha   90.00
_cell.angle_beta   90.00
_cell.angle_gamma   90.00
#
_symmetry.space_group_name_H-M   'P 1'
#
loop_
_entity.id
_entity.type
_entity.pdbx_description
1 polymer ?
#
loop_
_entity_poly.entity_id
_entity_poly.type
_entity_poly.pdbx_seq_one_letter_code
_entity_poly.pdbx_strand_id
1 'polypeptide(L)'
;SRYTEHSVKNSPWKGGKGDIVKELSDACRRAGLKFGVYLSPWDRHEPSYGTAAYNDYYKNQLRELLTNYGEISEVWMDGAKGENARDMEYDFEGYRRIIRELQPNAVIFS
;
A
#
# COMPACT_ATOMS: atom_id res chain seq x y z
N SER A 1 2.46 8.93 -0.61
CA SER A 1 1.05 8.86 -1.02
C SER A 1 0.41 10.25 -1.02
N ARG A 2 -0.41 10.52 -2.02
CA ARG A 2 -1.18 11.77 -2.09
C ARG A 2 -2.46 11.72 -1.25
N TYR A 3 -2.80 10.56 -0.71
CA TYR A 3 -4.02 10.36 0.08
C TYR A 3 -3.81 10.54 1.58
N THR A 4 -2.58 10.83 2.01
CA THR A 4 -2.25 11.09 3.41
C THR A 4 -1.10 12.08 3.52
N GLU A 5 -1.14 12.91 4.56
CA GLU A 5 -0.01 13.78 4.93
C GLU A 5 1.08 13.02 5.68
N HIS A 6 0.78 11.82 6.19
CA HIS A 6 1.74 10.96 6.87
C HIS A 6 2.55 10.18 5.84
N SER A 7 3.57 10.81 5.28
CA SER A 7 4.39 10.23 4.23
C SER A 7 5.79 10.85 4.22
N VAL A 8 6.71 10.21 3.49
CA VAL A 8 8.12 10.66 3.40
C VAL A 8 8.26 12.05 2.79
N LYS A 9 7.31 12.52 2.00
CA LYS A 9 7.33 13.88 1.44
C LYS A 9 7.25 14.96 2.53
N ASN A 10 6.68 14.63 3.68
CA ASN A 10 6.55 15.53 4.82
C ASN A 10 7.60 15.25 5.90
N SER A 11 8.62 14.48 5.58
CA SER A 11 9.76 14.20 6.43
C SER A 11 10.97 15.01 5.97
N PRO A 12 12.05 15.10 6.78
CA PRO A 12 13.30 15.75 6.37
C PRO A 12 14.03 15.02 5.23
N TRP A 13 13.71 13.76 4.99
CA TRP A 13 14.41 12.93 4.01
C TRP A 13 14.30 13.54 2.61
N LYS A 14 15.44 13.74 1.97
CA LYS A 14 15.57 14.35 0.64
C LYS A 14 14.79 15.66 0.46
N GLY A 15 14.58 16.41 1.55
CA GLY A 15 13.84 17.66 1.51
C GLY A 15 12.40 17.51 1.01
N GLY A 16 11.78 16.37 1.24
CA GLY A 16 10.41 16.09 0.81
C GLY A 16 10.26 15.69 -0.66
N LYS A 17 11.38 15.51 -1.38
CA LYS A 17 11.36 15.17 -2.83
C LYS A 17 11.59 13.69 -3.12
N GLY A 18 11.84 12.88 -2.08
CA GLY A 18 12.08 11.46 -2.27
C GLY A 18 10.78 10.67 -2.43
N ASP A 19 10.83 9.64 -3.27
CA ASP A 19 9.80 8.61 -3.40
C ASP A 19 10.50 7.27 -3.22
N ILE A 20 10.41 6.71 -2.02
CA ILE A 20 11.13 5.49 -1.66
C ILE A 20 10.65 4.30 -2.49
N VAL A 21 9.36 4.22 -2.78
CA VAL A 21 8.78 3.12 -3.57
C VAL A 21 9.30 3.21 -5.00
N LYS A 22 9.31 4.40 -5.59
CA LYS A 22 9.85 4.62 -6.94
C LYS A 22 11.33 4.27 -7.01
N GLU A 23 12.12 4.73 -6.06
CA GLU A 23 13.57 4.50 -6.05
C GLU A 23 13.87 2.99 -5.94
N LEU A 24 13.15 2.28 -5.09
CA LEU A 24 13.33 0.84 -4.92
C LEU A 24 12.82 0.05 -6.14
N SER A 25 11.67 0.40 -6.68
CA SER A 25 11.14 -0.28 -7.87
C SER A 25 12.06 -0.11 -9.08
N ASP A 26 12.59 1.09 -9.28
CA ASP A 26 13.55 1.37 -10.36
C ASP A 26 14.85 0.58 -10.15
N ALA A 27 15.35 0.52 -8.92
CA ALA A 27 16.56 -0.24 -8.59
C ALA A 27 16.37 -1.75 -8.82
N CYS A 28 15.24 -2.31 -8.43
CA CYS A 28 14.91 -3.71 -8.69
C CYS A 28 14.88 -4.01 -10.20
N ARG A 29 14.28 -3.11 -10.96
CA ARG A 29 14.19 -3.25 -12.42
C ARG A 29 15.58 -3.24 -13.07
N ARG A 30 16.46 -2.34 -12.64
CA ARG A 30 17.84 -2.30 -13.12
C ARG A 30 18.62 -3.54 -12.75
N ALA A 31 18.36 -4.13 -11.59
CA ALA A 31 19.05 -5.32 -11.12
C ALA A 31 18.44 -6.64 -11.63
N GLY A 32 17.34 -6.58 -12.39
CA GLY A 32 16.64 -7.78 -12.84
C GLY A 32 15.87 -8.51 -11.73
N LEU A 33 15.54 -7.82 -10.65
CA LEU A 33 14.79 -8.38 -9.54
C LEU A 33 13.31 -8.07 -9.67
N LYS A 34 12.47 -9.00 -9.24
CA LYS A 34 11.04 -8.76 -9.09
C LYS A 34 10.79 -7.83 -7.91
N PHE A 35 9.72 -7.04 -8.01
CA PHE A 35 9.35 -6.06 -7.00
C PHE A 35 7.97 -6.36 -6.43
N GLY A 36 7.87 -6.37 -5.12
CA GLY A 36 6.61 -6.55 -4.42
C GLY A 36 6.37 -5.40 -3.44
N VAL A 37 5.12 -5.26 -3.00
CA VAL A 37 4.73 -4.22 -2.04
C VAL A 37 3.97 -4.83 -0.87
N TYR A 38 4.08 -4.19 0.27
CA TYR A 38 3.33 -4.49 1.46
C TYR A 38 2.54 -3.24 1.87
N LEU A 39 1.24 -3.38 2.03
CA LEU A 39 0.40 -2.33 2.56
C LEU A 39 -0.39 -2.90 3.73
N SER A 40 -0.06 -2.48 4.94
CA SER A 40 -0.71 -2.99 6.15
C SER A 40 -2.19 -2.61 6.17
N PRO A 41 -3.09 -3.57 6.36
CA PRO A 41 -4.50 -3.25 6.60
C PRO A 41 -4.73 -2.54 7.93
N TRP A 42 -3.90 -2.81 8.94
CA TRP A 42 -3.96 -2.11 10.21
C TRP A 42 -3.16 -0.81 10.14
N ASP A 43 -3.85 0.31 10.35
CA ASP A 43 -3.25 1.64 10.32
C ASP A 43 -3.48 2.34 11.67
N ARG A 44 -2.39 2.68 12.34
CA ARG A 44 -2.43 3.33 13.65
C ARG A 44 -2.57 4.85 13.56
N HIS A 45 -2.34 5.41 12.39
CA HIS A 45 -2.30 6.87 12.19
C HIS A 45 -3.59 7.41 11.57
N GLU A 46 -4.18 6.70 10.60
CA GLU A 46 -5.33 7.21 9.84
C GLU A 46 -6.58 7.33 10.70
N PRO A 47 -7.15 8.56 10.85
CA PRO A 47 -8.34 8.75 11.69
C PRO A 47 -9.57 7.97 11.25
N SER A 48 -9.72 7.67 9.94
CA SER A 48 -10.87 6.91 9.44
C SER A 48 -10.84 5.42 9.77
N TYR A 49 -9.69 4.91 10.27
CA TYR A 49 -9.59 3.50 10.65
C TYR A 49 -10.65 3.15 11.68
N GLY A 50 -11.33 2.04 11.48
CA GLY A 50 -12.48 1.62 12.27
C GLY A 50 -13.82 1.99 11.64
N THR A 51 -13.82 2.70 10.51
CA THR A 51 -15.03 3.09 9.77
C THR A 51 -15.01 2.53 8.36
N ALA A 52 -16.18 2.49 7.70
CA ALA A 52 -16.28 2.07 6.32
C ALA A 52 -15.46 2.96 5.36
N ALA A 53 -15.31 4.23 5.68
CA ALA A 53 -14.51 5.18 4.89
C ALA A 53 -13.04 4.77 4.79
N TYR A 54 -12.51 4.05 5.79
CA TYR A 54 -11.14 3.54 5.74
C TYR A 54 -10.93 2.56 4.58
N ASN A 55 -11.93 1.77 4.24
CA ASN A 55 -11.82 0.85 3.09
C ASN A 55 -11.55 1.63 1.79
N ASP A 56 -12.20 2.77 1.60
CA ASP A 56 -11.96 3.61 0.43
C ASP A 56 -10.57 4.24 0.46
N TYR A 57 -10.13 4.71 1.62
CA TYR A 57 -8.78 5.23 1.83
C TYR A 57 -7.73 4.17 1.48
N TYR A 58 -7.89 2.95 1.99
CA TYR A 58 -6.98 1.85 1.72
C TYR A 58 -6.95 1.50 0.23
N LYS A 59 -8.12 1.40 -0.40
CA LYS A 59 -8.24 1.12 -1.83
C LYS A 59 -7.55 2.19 -2.69
N ASN A 60 -7.65 3.46 -2.30
CA ASN A 60 -6.99 4.54 -3.02
C ASN A 60 -5.47 4.44 -2.93
N GLN A 61 -4.92 4.14 -1.75
CA GLN A 61 -3.49 3.89 -1.61
C GLN A 61 -3.05 2.67 -2.41
N LEU A 62 -3.85 1.61 -2.38
CA LEU A 62 -3.56 0.39 -3.13
C LEU A 62 -3.52 0.67 -4.64
N ARG A 63 -4.48 1.42 -5.17
CA ARG A 63 -4.47 1.84 -6.58
C ARG A 63 -3.23 2.65 -6.91
N GLU A 64 -2.84 3.57 -6.05
CA GLU A 64 -1.64 4.38 -6.25
C GLU A 64 -0.38 3.51 -6.37
N LEU A 65 -0.21 2.55 -5.45
CA LEU A 65 0.92 1.62 -5.47
C LEU A 65 0.92 0.74 -6.73
N LEU A 66 -0.23 0.31 -7.19
CA LEU A 66 -0.35 -0.66 -8.27
C LEU A 66 -0.38 -0.03 -9.67
N THR A 67 -0.43 1.30 -9.77
CA THR A 67 -0.47 2.01 -11.07
C THR A 67 0.76 2.85 -11.36
N ASN A 68 1.53 3.26 -10.36
CA ASN A 68 2.58 4.28 -10.53
C ASN A 68 4.00 3.70 -10.63
N TYR A 69 4.19 2.41 -10.36
CA TYR A 69 5.53 1.85 -10.17
C TYR A 69 5.86 0.66 -11.07
N GLY A 70 5.08 0.46 -12.13
CA GLY A 70 5.28 -0.64 -13.07
C GLY A 70 4.76 -1.97 -12.56
N GLU A 71 5.36 -3.06 -13.03
CA GLU A 71 4.91 -4.40 -12.66
C GLU A 71 5.19 -4.70 -11.19
N ILE A 72 4.16 -5.15 -10.50
CA ILE A 72 4.21 -5.61 -9.11
C ILE A 72 4.02 -7.12 -9.09
N SER A 73 5.00 -7.83 -8.54
CA SER A 73 4.99 -9.30 -8.54
C SER A 73 4.30 -9.91 -7.33
N GLU A 74 4.24 -9.17 -6.23
CA GLU A 74 3.58 -9.62 -5.00
C GLU A 74 2.96 -8.45 -4.27
N VAL A 75 1.75 -8.67 -3.77
CA VAL A 75 1.09 -7.75 -2.83
C VAL A 75 0.82 -8.50 -1.54
N TRP A 76 1.38 -8.01 -0.46
CA TRP A 76 1.22 -8.61 0.86
C TRP A 76 0.35 -7.71 1.73
N MET A 77 -0.72 -8.31 2.27
CA MET A 77 -1.60 -7.69 3.26
C MET A 77 -1.67 -8.63 4.45
N ASP A 78 -0.99 -8.32 5.54
CA ASP A 78 -1.09 -9.17 6.72
C ASP A 78 -2.38 -8.90 7.51
N GLY A 79 -2.74 -9.82 8.38
CA GLY A 79 -3.90 -9.68 9.26
C GLY A 79 -3.54 -9.26 10.68
N ALA A 80 -2.30 -8.85 10.92
CA ALA A 80 -1.84 -8.50 12.25
C ALA A 80 -2.51 -7.24 12.78
N LYS A 81 -2.96 -7.31 14.02
CA LYS A 81 -3.49 -6.16 14.77
C LYS A 81 -2.90 -6.15 16.18
N GLY A 82 -2.62 -4.96 16.69
CA GLY A 82 -2.21 -4.82 18.09
C GLY A 82 -3.40 -4.98 19.04
N GLU A 83 -3.10 -5.21 20.32
CA GLU A 83 -4.11 -5.43 21.36
C GLU A 83 -5.10 -4.27 21.48
N ASN A 84 -4.65 -3.04 21.21
CA ASN A 84 -5.46 -1.84 21.32
C ASN A 84 -6.01 -1.36 19.97
N ALA A 85 -5.98 -2.21 18.93
CA ALA A 85 -6.54 -1.84 17.64
C ALA A 85 -8.06 -1.70 17.74
N ARG A 86 -8.61 -0.65 17.12
CA ARG A 86 -10.05 -0.49 16.99
C ARG A 86 -10.62 -1.60 16.12
N ASP A 87 -11.88 -1.96 16.36
CA ASP A 87 -12.59 -2.90 15.49
C ASP A 87 -12.69 -2.32 14.08
N MET A 88 -12.39 -3.16 13.10
CA MET A 88 -12.43 -2.77 11.70
C MET A 88 -12.95 -3.92 10.86
N GLU A 89 -13.94 -3.64 10.04
CA GLU A 89 -14.44 -4.57 9.03
C GLU A 89 -13.74 -4.26 7.71
N TYR A 90 -12.74 -5.09 7.34
CA TYR A 90 -11.96 -4.91 6.13
C TYR A 90 -12.68 -5.47 4.92
N ASP A 91 -12.65 -4.74 3.81
CA ASP A 91 -13.16 -5.22 2.53
C ASP A 91 -12.05 -5.94 1.73
N PHE A 92 -11.56 -7.05 2.26
CA PHE A 92 -10.50 -7.82 1.60
C PHE A 92 -10.88 -8.29 0.20
N GLU A 93 -12.13 -8.64 -0.03
CA GLU A 93 -12.59 -9.01 -1.36
C GLU A 93 -12.44 -7.87 -2.36
N GLY A 94 -12.83 -6.66 -1.97
CA GLY A 94 -12.63 -5.46 -2.77
C GLY A 94 -11.16 -5.16 -3.02
N TYR A 95 -10.31 -5.35 -2.01
CA TYR A 95 -8.86 -5.16 -2.15
C TYR A 95 -8.27 -6.15 -3.18
N ARG A 96 -8.63 -7.41 -3.08
CA ARG A 96 -8.15 -8.45 -4.01
C ARG A 96 -8.61 -8.17 -5.44
N ARG A 97 -9.84 -7.70 -5.60
CA ARG A 97 -10.38 -7.34 -6.92
C ARG A 97 -9.54 -6.24 -7.57
N ILE A 98 -9.18 -5.20 -6.84
CA ILE A 98 -8.33 -4.11 -7.34
C ILE A 98 -6.96 -4.66 -7.76
N ILE A 99 -6.37 -5.52 -6.94
CA ILE A 99 -5.07 -6.12 -7.26
C ILE A 99 -5.17 -6.94 -8.56
N ARG A 100 -6.20 -7.75 -8.72
CA ARG A 100 -6.38 -8.57 -9.93
C ARG A 100 -6.61 -7.72 -11.19
N GLU A 101 -7.31 -6.61 -11.06
CA GLU A 101 -7.53 -5.69 -12.19
C GLU A 101 -6.25 -4.98 -12.63
N LEU A 102 -5.48 -4.48 -11.67
CA LEU A 102 -4.32 -3.62 -11.95
C LEU A 102 -3.03 -4.40 -12.13
N GLN A 103 -2.89 -5.55 -11.46
CA GLN A 103 -1.70 -6.41 -11.51
C GLN A 103 -2.15 -7.87 -11.59
N PRO A 104 -2.62 -8.31 -12.77
CA PRO A 104 -3.23 -9.64 -12.90
C PRO A 104 -2.27 -10.80 -12.62
N ASN A 105 -0.96 -10.57 -12.74
CA ASN A 105 0.06 -11.59 -12.52
C ASN A 105 0.65 -11.58 -11.12
N ALA A 106 0.23 -10.64 -10.25
CA ALA A 106 0.76 -10.54 -8.90
C ALA A 106 0.28 -11.71 -8.03
N VAL A 107 1.18 -12.21 -7.19
CA VAL A 107 0.80 -13.11 -6.08
C VAL A 107 0.22 -12.26 -4.96
N ILE A 108 -0.89 -12.69 -4.39
CA ILE A 108 -1.49 -12.02 -3.24
C ILE A 108 -1.25 -12.89 -2.01
N PHE A 109 -0.61 -12.32 -1.01
CA PHE A 109 -0.43 -12.94 0.28
C PHE A 109 -1.25 -12.16 1.32
N SER A 110 -2.17 -12.85 1.96
CA SER A 110 -3.04 -12.23 2.97
C SER A 110 -3.47 -13.21 4.05
#